data_97c6803c7ed68fd399b5ac552cacf005
#
_entry.id   97c6803c7ed68fd399b5ac552cacf005
#
_cell.length_a   1.000
_cell.length_b   1.000
_cell.length_c   1.000
_cell.angle_alpha   90.00
_cell.angle_beta   90.00
_cell.angle_gamma   90.00
#
_symmetry.space_group_name_H-M   'P 1'
#
loop_
_entity.id
_entity.type
_entity.pdbx_description
1 polymer ?
#
loop_
_entity_poly.entity_id
_entity_poly.type
_entity_poly.pdbx_seq_one_letter_code
_entity_poly.pdbx_strand_id
1 'polypeptide(L)'
;MNQTAYLGELALDSLRKELNSRPVQRLFLVRGNHSYTACGAEAALSPIFRELGIQVTEFKDFSVNPKMEEAQLGVQQFIDSQSDTILAVGGGSAMDMAKLIRHYAAEQGIKTVLMAMPTTAGTGAEATHFAVVYVEGKKQSIEAEDILPDMAFVYPPFTYQNSADLTACTGFDALAQAFEAYWNRNATEESTQYAMKAISLLLHQLPECVAHPTNPLRDEIAMGAYWAGRAINITKTTAPHAFSYAFTSKCGYPHGHAVALTFPFFAELNLGKPGLCQYFSNYVKQIGLTYNGVGSHDLDAILHEVNLQRLANNPIPVNESHMKNLFLYLTTTL
;
A
#
# COMPACT_ATOMS: atom_id res chain seq x y z
N MET A 1 10.93 -15.66 1.96
CA MET A 1 9.58 -15.83 1.34
C MET A 1 9.71 -15.61 -0.16
N ASN A 2 9.27 -16.57 -0.96
CA ASN A 2 9.42 -16.52 -2.43
C ASN A 2 8.09 -16.06 -3.06
N GLN A 3 8.11 -14.90 -3.70
CA GLN A 3 7.02 -14.39 -4.53
C GLN A 3 7.52 -14.27 -5.97
N THR A 4 6.75 -14.69 -6.94
CA THR A 4 7.02 -14.41 -8.36
C THR A 4 6.42 -13.05 -8.71
N ALA A 5 7.18 -12.18 -9.38
CA ALA A 5 6.70 -10.88 -9.78
C ALA A 5 6.88 -10.63 -11.28
N TYR A 6 5.83 -10.14 -11.89
CA TYR A 6 5.78 -9.72 -13.28
C TYR A 6 5.52 -8.21 -13.31
N LEU A 7 6.47 -7.47 -13.83
CA LEU A 7 6.50 -6.01 -13.72
C LEU A 7 6.51 -5.38 -15.12
N GLY A 8 5.70 -4.33 -15.30
CA GLY A 8 5.63 -3.57 -16.55
C GLY A 8 4.56 -4.09 -17.52
N GLU A 9 4.65 -3.68 -18.77
CA GLU A 9 3.64 -3.97 -19.80
C GLU A 9 3.37 -5.45 -20.03
N LEU A 10 4.38 -6.30 -19.84
CA LEU A 10 4.23 -7.75 -20.00
C LEU A 10 3.51 -8.45 -18.84
N ALA A 11 3.18 -7.74 -17.77
CA ALA A 11 2.55 -8.34 -16.59
C ALA A 11 1.16 -8.93 -16.92
N LEU A 12 0.39 -8.30 -17.81
CA LEU A 12 -0.92 -8.80 -18.24
C LEU A 12 -0.80 -10.10 -19.05
N ASP A 13 0.14 -10.16 -19.99
CA ASP A 13 0.41 -11.38 -20.75
C ASP A 13 0.94 -12.50 -19.85
N SER A 14 1.71 -12.15 -18.84
CA SER A 14 2.22 -13.10 -17.85
C SER A 14 1.07 -13.66 -17.00
N LEU A 15 0.11 -12.83 -16.57
CA LEU A 15 -1.10 -13.31 -15.89
C LEU A 15 -1.85 -14.32 -16.76
N ARG A 16 -2.07 -14.00 -18.04
CA ARG A 16 -2.72 -14.93 -18.99
C ARG A 16 -1.99 -16.26 -19.09
N LYS A 17 -0.65 -16.24 -19.18
CA LYS A 17 0.19 -17.45 -19.22
C LYS A 17 0.09 -18.26 -17.93
N GLU A 18 0.13 -17.60 -16.77
CA GLU A 18 0.00 -18.26 -15.47
C GLU A 18 -1.38 -18.91 -15.28
N LEU A 19 -2.46 -18.22 -15.65
CA LEU A 19 -3.80 -18.78 -15.61
C LEU A 19 -3.98 -19.97 -16.58
N ASN A 20 -3.35 -19.94 -17.75
CA ASN A 20 -3.41 -21.02 -18.73
C ASN A 20 -2.54 -22.23 -18.33
N SER A 21 -1.38 -22.01 -17.72
CA SER A 21 -0.47 -23.08 -17.30
C SER A 21 -0.98 -23.86 -16.07
N ARG A 22 -1.81 -23.23 -15.29
CA ARG A 22 -2.54 -23.82 -14.15
C ARG A 22 -3.95 -24.13 -14.65
N PRO A 23 -4.50 -25.30 -14.48
CA PRO A 23 -5.86 -25.58 -14.95
C PRO A 23 -6.91 -24.87 -14.07
N VAL A 24 -6.83 -23.53 -14.00
CA VAL A 24 -7.76 -22.69 -13.26
C VAL A 24 -9.13 -22.76 -13.95
N GLN A 25 -10.08 -23.41 -13.33
CA GLN A 25 -11.46 -23.48 -13.83
C GLN A 25 -12.37 -22.47 -13.15
N ARG A 26 -12.11 -22.19 -11.88
CA ARG A 26 -12.90 -21.28 -11.03
C ARG A 26 -11.99 -20.28 -10.35
N LEU A 27 -12.23 -19.02 -10.63
CA LEU A 27 -11.48 -17.90 -10.10
C LEU A 27 -12.34 -17.07 -9.14
N PHE A 28 -11.82 -16.79 -7.95
CA PHE A 28 -12.42 -15.83 -7.04
C PHE A 28 -11.77 -14.47 -7.24
N LEU A 29 -12.51 -13.52 -7.81
CA LEU A 29 -12.02 -12.18 -8.13
C LEU A 29 -12.40 -11.20 -7.01
N VAL A 30 -11.42 -10.84 -6.18
CA VAL A 30 -11.57 -9.77 -5.19
C VAL A 30 -11.18 -8.46 -5.85
N ARG A 31 -12.14 -7.55 -6.02
CA ARG A 31 -11.91 -6.34 -6.81
C ARG A 31 -12.46 -5.07 -6.18
N GLY A 32 -11.86 -3.95 -6.53
CA GLY A 32 -12.43 -2.64 -6.22
C GLY A 32 -13.78 -2.43 -6.91
N ASN A 33 -14.70 -1.73 -6.28
CA ASN A 33 -16.05 -1.54 -6.82
C ASN A 33 -16.01 -0.68 -8.10
N HIS A 34 -15.60 0.59 -7.98
CA HIS A 34 -15.53 1.51 -9.12
C HIS A 34 -14.19 1.47 -9.85
N SER A 35 -13.10 1.28 -9.11
CA SER A 35 -11.74 1.33 -9.67
C SER A 35 -11.47 0.25 -10.72
N TYR A 36 -12.08 -0.92 -10.58
CA TYR A 36 -11.89 -2.05 -11.49
C TYR A 36 -12.31 -1.72 -12.93
N THR A 37 -13.46 -1.08 -13.09
CA THR A 37 -13.94 -0.63 -14.40
C THR A 37 -13.22 0.63 -14.85
N ALA A 38 -13.06 1.62 -13.95
CA ALA A 38 -12.48 2.91 -14.27
C ALA A 38 -11.02 2.85 -14.73
N CYS A 39 -10.22 1.92 -14.18
CA CYS A 39 -8.82 1.75 -14.58
C CYS A 39 -8.64 0.88 -15.84
N GLY A 40 -9.74 0.36 -16.43
CA GLY A 40 -9.70 -0.51 -17.60
C GLY A 40 -9.43 -1.99 -17.30
N ALA A 41 -9.34 -2.40 -16.03
CA ALA A 41 -9.06 -3.79 -15.66
C ALA A 41 -10.16 -4.75 -16.15
N GLU A 42 -11.43 -4.35 -16.04
CA GLU A 42 -12.55 -5.15 -16.57
C GLU A 42 -12.40 -5.43 -18.07
N ALA A 43 -12.10 -4.40 -18.85
CA ALA A 43 -11.92 -4.52 -20.29
C ALA A 43 -10.72 -5.39 -20.68
N ALA A 44 -9.65 -5.36 -19.88
CA ALA A 44 -8.44 -6.14 -20.12
C ALA A 44 -8.56 -7.61 -19.67
N LEU A 45 -9.21 -7.87 -18.54
CA LEU A 45 -9.23 -9.20 -17.91
C LEU A 45 -10.41 -10.07 -18.40
N SER A 46 -11.59 -9.49 -18.67
CA SER A 46 -12.78 -10.25 -19.08
C SER A 46 -12.57 -11.06 -20.37
N PRO A 47 -11.85 -10.56 -21.41
CA PRO A 47 -11.51 -11.37 -22.57
C PRO A 47 -10.63 -12.57 -22.24
N ILE A 48 -9.65 -12.40 -21.35
CA ILE A 48 -8.74 -13.46 -20.90
C ILE A 48 -9.52 -14.57 -20.21
N PHE A 49 -10.39 -14.22 -19.26
CA PHE A 49 -11.20 -15.21 -18.54
C PHE A 49 -12.13 -15.98 -19.48
N ARG A 50 -12.74 -15.29 -20.45
CA ARG A 50 -13.63 -15.90 -21.45
C ARG A 50 -12.86 -16.83 -22.38
N GLU A 51 -11.70 -16.39 -22.87
CA GLU A 51 -10.85 -17.20 -23.75
C GLU A 51 -10.39 -18.49 -23.09
N LEU A 52 -10.03 -18.41 -21.79
CA LEU A 52 -9.57 -19.55 -21.00
C LEU A 52 -10.71 -20.39 -20.40
N GLY A 53 -11.97 -20.00 -20.63
CA GLY A 53 -13.14 -20.72 -20.09
C GLY A 53 -13.26 -20.68 -18.57
N ILE A 54 -12.68 -19.66 -17.91
CA ILE A 54 -12.66 -19.53 -16.46
C ILE A 54 -13.99 -19.01 -15.96
N GLN A 55 -14.60 -19.72 -15.00
CA GLN A 55 -15.76 -19.24 -14.27
C GLN A 55 -15.31 -18.28 -13.15
N VAL A 56 -15.79 -17.03 -13.19
CA VAL A 56 -15.40 -15.99 -12.22
C VAL A 56 -16.51 -15.76 -11.22
N THR A 57 -16.19 -15.87 -9.93
CA THR A 57 -17.01 -15.39 -8.82
C THR A 57 -16.42 -14.08 -8.29
N GLU A 58 -17.18 -13.00 -8.36
CA GLU A 58 -16.70 -11.67 -7.94
C GLU A 58 -17.06 -11.39 -6.49
N PHE A 59 -16.10 -10.82 -5.73
CA PHE A 59 -16.29 -10.23 -4.42
C PHE A 59 -15.84 -8.77 -4.43
N LYS A 60 -16.74 -7.84 -4.22
CA LYS A 60 -16.53 -6.39 -4.34
C LYS A 60 -17.23 -5.56 -3.26
N ASP A 61 -18.13 -6.18 -2.52
CA ASP A 61 -18.99 -5.49 -1.55
C ASP A 61 -18.29 -5.41 -0.18
N PHE A 62 -17.22 -4.62 -0.12
CA PHE A 62 -16.45 -4.32 1.09
C PHE A 62 -16.02 -2.85 1.15
N SER A 63 -15.75 -2.38 2.36
CA SER A 63 -15.34 -1.00 2.65
C SER A 63 -13.91 -0.71 2.20
N VAL A 64 -13.57 0.57 1.97
CA VAL A 64 -12.20 1.03 1.70
C VAL A 64 -11.23 0.61 2.81
N ASN A 65 -11.68 0.54 4.04
CA ASN A 65 -10.92 -0.03 5.16
C ASN A 65 -11.58 -1.37 5.53
N PRO A 66 -11.05 -2.52 5.08
CA PRO A 66 -11.70 -3.81 5.26
C PRO A 66 -12.06 -4.10 6.71
N LYS A 67 -13.31 -4.53 6.94
CA LYS A 67 -13.78 -4.96 8.25
C LYS A 67 -13.73 -6.48 8.36
N MET A 68 -13.57 -6.97 9.59
CA MET A 68 -13.50 -8.41 9.84
C MET A 68 -14.77 -9.13 9.40
N GLU A 69 -15.93 -8.53 9.62
CA GLU A 69 -17.23 -9.08 9.23
C GLU A 69 -17.34 -9.24 7.71
N GLU A 70 -16.81 -8.25 6.95
CA GLU A 70 -16.76 -8.31 5.48
C GLU A 70 -15.79 -9.39 4.99
N ALA A 71 -14.66 -9.58 5.69
CA ALA A 71 -13.71 -10.65 5.38
C ALA A 71 -14.32 -12.03 5.61
N GLN A 72 -15.07 -12.22 6.69
CA GLN A 72 -15.80 -13.47 6.98
C GLN A 72 -16.84 -13.80 5.89
N LEU A 73 -17.58 -12.80 5.42
CA LEU A 73 -18.50 -12.97 4.28
C LEU A 73 -17.74 -13.36 2.99
N GLY A 74 -16.59 -12.73 2.75
CA GLY A 74 -15.72 -13.07 1.63
C GLY A 74 -15.21 -14.51 1.69
N VAL A 75 -14.81 -14.98 2.88
CA VAL A 75 -14.38 -16.37 3.11
C VAL A 75 -15.51 -17.35 2.78
N GLN A 76 -16.71 -17.09 3.29
CA GLN A 76 -17.86 -17.97 3.02
C GLN A 76 -18.17 -18.03 1.52
N GLN A 77 -18.22 -16.88 0.85
CA GLN A 77 -18.47 -16.83 -0.59
C GLN A 77 -17.35 -17.51 -1.40
N PHE A 78 -16.09 -17.37 -0.97
CA PHE A 78 -14.97 -18.08 -1.59
C PHE A 78 -15.14 -19.61 -1.48
N ILE A 79 -15.49 -20.12 -0.31
CA ILE A 79 -15.71 -21.55 -0.08
C ILE A 79 -16.88 -22.06 -0.95
N ASP A 80 -18.00 -21.35 -0.94
CA ASP A 80 -19.19 -21.72 -1.72
C ASP A 80 -18.93 -21.72 -3.24
N SER A 81 -18.04 -20.84 -3.72
CA SER A 81 -17.66 -20.77 -5.13
C SER A 81 -16.82 -21.97 -5.59
N GLN A 82 -16.23 -22.71 -4.64
CA GLN A 82 -15.29 -23.81 -4.92
C GLN A 82 -14.11 -23.35 -5.81
N SER A 83 -13.71 -22.09 -5.71
CA SER A 83 -12.55 -21.55 -6.43
C SER A 83 -11.26 -22.06 -5.81
N ASP A 84 -10.25 -22.28 -6.65
CA ASP A 84 -8.91 -22.71 -6.23
C ASP A 84 -7.87 -21.58 -6.27
N THR A 85 -8.23 -20.48 -6.89
CA THR A 85 -7.36 -19.33 -7.13
C THR A 85 -8.10 -18.03 -6.76
N ILE A 86 -7.44 -17.17 -6.02
CA ILE A 86 -7.88 -15.81 -5.71
C ILE A 86 -7.04 -14.84 -6.56
N LEU A 87 -7.72 -13.96 -7.31
CA LEU A 87 -7.10 -12.83 -7.98
C LEU A 87 -7.60 -11.53 -7.33
N ALA A 88 -6.69 -10.79 -6.73
CA ALA A 88 -6.97 -9.45 -6.20
C ALA A 88 -6.69 -8.40 -7.27
N VAL A 89 -7.67 -7.55 -7.61
CA VAL A 89 -7.51 -6.43 -8.55
C VAL A 89 -8.04 -5.15 -7.93
N GLY A 90 -7.15 -4.24 -7.54
CA GLY A 90 -7.57 -3.00 -6.89
C GLY A 90 -6.44 -2.29 -6.16
N GLY A 91 -6.79 -1.35 -5.29
CA GLY A 91 -5.86 -0.73 -4.35
C GLY A 91 -5.62 -1.57 -3.10
N GLY A 92 -4.95 -0.99 -2.10
CA GLY A 92 -4.60 -1.68 -0.85
C GLY A 92 -5.75 -2.43 -0.19
N SER A 93 -6.95 -1.86 -0.16
CA SER A 93 -8.12 -2.50 0.46
C SER A 93 -8.53 -3.81 -0.23
N ALA A 94 -8.47 -3.88 -1.56
CA ALA A 94 -8.76 -5.11 -2.29
C ALA A 94 -7.66 -6.16 -2.07
N MET A 95 -6.40 -5.72 -2.00
CA MET A 95 -5.27 -6.59 -1.66
C MET A 95 -5.41 -7.17 -0.25
N ASP A 96 -5.68 -6.31 0.73
CA ASP A 96 -5.85 -6.71 2.12
C ASP A 96 -7.05 -7.66 2.28
N MET A 97 -8.18 -7.36 1.64
CA MET A 97 -9.35 -8.23 1.66
C MET A 97 -9.05 -9.63 1.09
N ALA A 98 -8.37 -9.71 -0.03
CA ALA A 98 -7.98 -10.99 -0.64
C ALA A 98 -7.03 -11.80 0.25
N LYS A 99 -6.09 -11.13 0.91
CA LYS A 99 -5.18 -11.74 1.88
C LYS A 99 -5.93 -12.30 3.09
N LEU A 100 -6.89 -11.54 3.64
CA LEU A 100 -7.72 -11.98 4.74
C LEU A 100 -8.56 -13.20 4.37
N ILE A 101 -9.19 -13.19 3.18
CA ILE A 101 -9.95 -14.32 2.67
C ILE A 101 -9.06 -15.56 2.55
N ARG A 102 -7.87 -15.42 1.97
CA ARG A 102 -6.89 -16.52 1.89
C ARG A 102 -6.53 -17.08 3.26
N HIS A 103 -6.20 -16.18 4.20
CA HIS A 103 -5.76 -16.55 5.55
C HIS A 103 -6.82 -17.37 6.29
N TYR A 104 -8.04 -16.84 6.37
CA TYR A 104 -9.12 -17.51 7.08
C TYR A 104 -9.65 -18.75 6.35
N ALA A 105 -9.52 -18.85 5.03
CA ALA A 105 -9.78 -20.08 4.31
C ALA A 105 -8.72 -21.15 4.60
N ALA A 106 -7.44 -20.73 4.73
CA ALA A 106 -6.35 -21.64 5.11
C ALA A 106 -6.52 -22.22 6.53
N GLU A 107 -7.05 -21.46 7.48
CA GLU A 107 -7.41 -21.95 8.81
C GLU A 107 -8.49 -23.05 8.75
N GLN A 108 -9.30 -23.08 7.69
CA GLN A 108 -10.29 -24.15 7.43
C GLN A 108 -9.72 -25.28 6.56
N GLY A 109 -8.41 -25.31 6.37
CA GLY A 109 -7.71 -26.36 5.60
C GLY A 109 -7.75 -26.17 4.09
N ILE A 110 -8.23 -25.04 3.57
CA ILE A 110 -8.35 -24.77 2.14
C ILE A 110 -7.07 -24.10 1.65
N LYS A 111 -6.36 -24.77 0.74
CA LYS A 111 -5.18 -24.20 0.06
C LYS A 111 -5.59 -23.51 -1.23
N THR A 112 -5.12 -22.28 -1.41
CA THR A 112 -5.41 -21.50 -2.62
C THR A 112 -4.18 -20.71 -3.06
N VAL A 113 -4.13 -20.41 -4.35
CA VAL A 113 -3.12 -19.49 -4.93
C VAL A 113 -3.68 -18.08 -4.86
N LEU A 114 -2.87 -17.14 -4.35
CA LEU A 114 -3.19 -15.72 -4.35
C LEU A 114 -2.36 -14.97 -5.37
N MET A 115 -3.03 -14.37 -6.34
CA MET A 115 -2.48 -13.48 -7.34
C MET A 115 -2.91 -12.04 -7.04
N ALA A 116 -2.01 -11.09 -7.17
CA ALA A 116 -2.26 -9.69 -6.84
C ALA A 116 -1.93 -8.76 -8.01
N MET A 117 -2.88 -7.89 -8.38
CA MET A 117 -2.76 -6.95 -9.49
C MET A 117 -3.20 -5.55 -9.03
N PRO A 118 -2.25 -4.69 -8.58
CA PRO A 118 -2.59 -3.38 -8.04
C PRO A 118 -3.09 -2.42 -9.12
N THR A 119 -4.07 -1.57 -8.75
CA THR A 119 -4.56 -0.46 -9.59
C THR A 119 -4.17 0.91 -9.05
N THR A 120 -3.43 0.95 -7.95
CA THR A 120 -2.82 2.14 -7.38
C THR A 120 -1.34 1.88 -7.14
N ALA A 121 -0.51 2.89 -7.33
CA ALA A 121 0.91 2.83 -7.05
C ALA A 121 1.19 3.46 -5.68
N GLY A 122 1.25 2.64 -4.61
CA GLY A 122 1.37 3.19 -3.26
C GLY A 122 1.68 2.15 -2.19
N THR A 123 0.67 1.52 -1.64
CA THR A 123 0.78 0.68 -0.43
C THR A 123 1.75 -0.49 -0.52
N GLY A 124 2.09 -0.94 -1.74
CA GLY A 124 2.91 -2.14 -1.94
C GLY A 124 2.27 -3.42 -1.38
N ALA A 125 0.94 -3.42 -1.17
CA ALA A 125 0.25 -4.53 -0.55
C ALA A 125 0.36 -5.84 -1.35
N GLU A 126 0.57 -5.76 -2.66
CA GLU A 126 0.86 -6.89 -3.54
C GLU A 126 2.20 -7.59 -3.23
N ALA A 127 3.09 -6.91 -2.49
CA ALA A 127 4.44 -7.38 -2.19
C ALA A 127 4.68 -7.64 -0.68
N THR A 128 3.62 -7.61 0.15
CA THR A 128 3.75 -7.70 1.61
C THR A 128 2.97 -8.88 2.20
N HIS A 129 3.49 -9.42 3.33
CA HIS A 129 2.88 -10.51 4.10
C HIS A 129 2.06 -10.00 5.30
N PHE A 130 1.52 -8.80 5.21
CA PHE A 130 0.58 -8.26 6.19
C PHE A 130 -0.63 -7.65 5.50
N ALA A 131 -1.74 -7.60 6.23
CA ALA A 131 -3.00 -7.01 5.81
C ALA A 131 -3.59 -6.17 6.93
N VAL A 132 -4.24 -5.08 6.56
CA VAL A 132 -4.98 -4.22 7.50
C VAL A 132 -6.43 -4.68 7.55
N VAL A 133 -6.98 -4.76 8.77
CA VAL A 133 -8.38 -5.05 9.02
C VAL A 133 -8.90 -4.20 10.18
N TYR A 134 -10.17 -3.85 10.14
CA TYR A 134 -10.84 -3.16 11.24
C TYR A 134 -11.72 -4.15 12.01
N VAL A 135 -11.45 -4.27 13.32
CA VAL A 135 -12.21 -5.08 14.26
C VAL A 135 -12.82 -4.15 15.28
N GLU A 136 -14.14 -4.12 15.40
CA GLU A 136 -14.86 -3.22 16.30
C GLU A 136 -14.41 -1.75 16.18
N GLY A 137 -14.19 -1.29 14.96
CA GLY A 137 -13.74 0.07 14.64
C GLY A 137 -12.26 0.36 14.92
N LYS A 138 -11.50 -0.62 15.42
CA LYS A 138 -10.06 -0.49 15.68
C LYS A 138 -9.23 -1.11 14.56
N LYS A 139 -8.27 -0.33 14.06
CA LYS A 139 -7.31 -0.79 13.04
C LYS A 139 -6.37 -1.83 13.63
N GLN A 140 -6.30 -2.99 13.01
CA GLN A 140 -5.38 -4.08 13.32
C GLN A 140 -4.57 -4.45 12.08
N SER A 141 -3.41 -5.05 12.28
CA SER A 141 -2.59 -5.61 11.21
C SER A 141 -2.42 -7.11 11.47
N ILE A 142 -2.87 -7.92 10.53
CA ILE A 142 -2.62 -9.36 10.52
C ILE A 142 -1.33 -9.58 9.75
N GLU A 143 -0.43 -10.37 10.31
CA GLU A 143 0.86 -10.70 9.74
C GLU A 143 1.02 -12.22 9.74
N ALA A 144 1.16 -12.80 8.56
CA ALA A 144 1.33 -14.24 8.38
C ALA A 144 2.05 -14.52 7.05
N GLU A 145 2.86 -15.57 7.01
CA GLU A 145 3.61 -15.93 5.79
C GLU A 145 2.68 -16.35 4.65
N ASP A 146 1.55 -16.94 4.98
CA ASP A 146 0.56 -17.44 4.03
C ASP A 146 -0.22 -16.34 3.30
N ILE A 147 -0.16 -15.08 3.77
CA ILE A 147 -0.86 -13.96 3.13
C ILE A 147 0.00 -13.15 2.16
N LEU A 148 1.30 -13.45 2.02
CA LEU A 148 2.09 -12.91 0.92
C LEU A 148 1.52 -13.46 -0.39
N PRO A 149 1.10 -12.63 -1.36
CA PRO A 149 0.66 -13.14 -2.64
C PRO A 149 1.74 -14.03 -3.30
N ASP A 150 1.33 -15.17 -3.85
CA ASP A 150 2.25 -16.05 -4.56
C ASP A 150 2.81 -15.38 -5.82
N MET A 151 1.98 -14.54 -6.43
CA MET A 151 2.35 -13.78 -7.62
C MET A 151 1.85 -12.35 -7.55
N ALA A 152 2.72 -11.42 -7.95
CA ALA A 152 2.37 -10.02 -8.14
C ALA A 152 2.48 -9.66 -9.63
N PHE A 153 1.44 -9.02 -10.16
CA PHE A 153 1.37 -8.55 -11.55
C PHE A 153 1.23 -7.03 -11.53
N VAL A 154 2.35 -6.32 -11.53
CA VAL A 154 2.34 -4.85 -11.58
C VAL A 154 2.23 -4.40 -13.03
N TYR A 155 1.00 -4.11 -13.44
CA TYR A 155 0.66 -3.64 -14.79
C TYR A 155 0.35 -2.15 -14.73
N PRO A 156 1.31 -1.26 -15.04
CA PRO A 156 1.18 0.18 -14.84
C PRO A 156 -0.03 0.82 -15.55
N PRO A 157 -0.49 0.34 -16.73
CA PRO A 157 -1.67 0.92 -17.38
C PRO A 157 -2.90 1.00 -16.48
N PHE A 158 -3.04 0.14 -15.47
CA PHE A 158 -4.15 0.24 -14.50
C PHE A 158 -4.03 1.45 -13.55
N THR A 159 -2.89 2.14 -13.54
CA THR A 159 -2.68 3.37 -12.76
C THR A 159 -2.83 4.65 -13.58
N TYR A 160 -2.93 4.54 -14.93
CA TYR A 160 -2.86 5.71 -15.82
C TYR A 160 -4.00 6.72 -15.64
N GLN A 161 -5.15 6.26 -15.14
CA GLN A 161 -6.33 7.10 -14.89
C GLN A 161 -6.41 7.64 -13.45
N ASN A 162 -5.41 7.37 -12.61
CA ASN A 162 -5.41 7.89 -11.26
C ASN A 162 -5.30 9.42 -11.27
N SER A 163 -6.11 10.08 -10.43
CA SER A 163 -6.06 11.55 -10.29
C SER A 163 -4.71 12.01 -9.73
N ALA A 164 -4.41 13.30 -9.89
CA ALA A 164 -3.22 13.91 -9.31
C ALA A 164 -3.18 13.74 -7.78
N ASP A 165 -4.31 13.96 -7.09
CA ASP A 165 -4.42 13.81 -5.64
C ASP A 165 -4.17 12.37 -5.19
N LEU A 166 -4.75 11.38 -5.89
CA LEU A 166 -4.51 9.98 -5.59
C LEU A 166 -3.05 9.61 -5.84
N THR A 167 -2.47 10.08 -6.94
CA THR A 167 -1.06 9.87 -7.27
C THR A 167 -0.14 10.49 -6.22
N ALA A 168 -0.41 11.71 -5.78
CA ALA A 168 0.34 12.37 -4.72
C ALA A 168 0.30 11.59 -3.41
N CYS A 169 -0.92 11.23 -2.96
CA CYS A 169 -1.09 10.49 -1.71
C CYS A 169 -0.43 9.11 -1.75
N THR A 170 -0.71 8.31 -2.79
CA THR A 170 -0.22 6.93 -2.85
C THR A 170 1.27 6.87 -3.21
N GLY A 171 1.74 7.71 -4.12
CA GLY A 171 3.15 7.79 -4.48
C GLY A 171 4.02 8.28 -3.33
N PHE A 172 3.52 9.23 -2.52
CA PHE A 172 4.23 9.66 -1.32
C PHE A 172 4.24 8.58 -0.24
N ASP A 173 3.16 7.82 -0.08
CA ASP A 173 3.12 6.65 0.80
C ASP A 173 4.25 5.67 0.44
N ALA A 174 4.39 5.31 -0.84
CA ALA A 174 5.47 4.47 -1.32
C ALA A 174 6.87 5.08 -1.09
N LEU A 175 7.04 6.38 -1.34
CA LEU A 175 8.32 7.06 -1.10
C LEU A 175 8.69 7.05 0.39
N ALA A 176 7.73 7.34 1.26
CA ALA A 176 7.92 7.27 2.71
C ALA A 176 8.28 5.86 3.16
N GLN A 177 7.56 4.83 2.70
CA GLN A 177 7.86 3.43 2.97
C GLN A 177 9.31 3.07 2.59
N ALA A 178 9.76 3.53 1.41
CA ALA A 178 11.12 3.28 0.95
C ALA A 178 12.18 3.93 1.86
N PHE A 179 11.98 5.19 2.25
CA PHE A 179 12.87 5.85 3.20
C PHE A 179 12.81 5.22 4.59
N GLU A 180 11.61 4.86 5.07
CA GLU A 180 11.45 4.20 6.36
C GLU A 180 12.11 2.82 6.39
N ALA A 181 12.07 2.06 5.30
CA ALA A 181 12.84 0.82 5.18
C ALA A 181 14.35 1.07 5.14
N TYR A 182 14.80 2.13 4.46
CA TYR A 182 16.22 2.49 4.37
C TYR A 182 16.84 2.82 5.73
N TRP A 183 16.16 3.64 6.55
CA TRP A 183 16.68 4.02 7.88
C TRP A 183 16.24 3.09 9.02
N ASN A 184 15.48 2.03 8.74
CA ASN A 184 14.90 1.15 9.75
C ASN A 184 15.99 0.50 10.61
N ARG A 185 15.75 0.36 11.90
CA ARG A 185 16.66 -0.40 12.78
C ARG A 185 16.80 -1.88 12.41
N ASN A 186 15.80 -2.42 11.69
CA ASN A 186 15.78 -3.80 11.21
C ASN A 186 16.19 -3.91 9.73
N ALA A 187 16.80 -2.85 9.16
CA ALA A 187 17.24 -2.86 7.77
C ALA A 187 18.27 -3.96 7.53
N THR A 188 18.10 -4.66 6.42
CA THR A 188 19.04 -5.65 5.88
C THR A 188 19.64 -5.14 4.58
N GLU A 189 20.68 -5.79 4.09
CA GLU A 189 21.25 -5.46 2.78
C GLU A 189 20.18 -5.56 1.67
N GLU A 190 19.37 -6.64 1.69
CA GLU A 190 18.30 -6.85 0.73
C GLU A 190 17.23 -5.75 0.80
N SER A 191 16.74 -5.41 1.99
CA SER A 191 15.74 -4.34 2.14
C SER A 191 16.29 -2.98 1.74
N THR A 192 17.57 -2.72 2.02
CA THR A 192 18.23 -1.48 1.62
C THR A 192 18.35 -1.36 0.10
N GLN A 193 18.68 -2.45 -0.60
CA GLN A 193 18.71 -2.46 -2.07
C GLN A 193 17.32 -2.18 -2.67
N TYR A 194 16.26 -2.80 -2.13
CA TYR A 194 14.89 -2.50 -2.56
C TYR A 194 14.49 -1.05 -2.26
N ALA A 195 14.80 -0.56 -1.06
CA ALA A 195 14.51 0.80 -0.65
C ALA A 195 15.22 1.84 -1.56
N MET A 196 16.49 1.67 -1.84
CA MET A 196 17.25 2.56 -2.73
C MET A 196 16.69 2.54 -4.15
N LYS A 197 16.30 1.38 -4.67
CA LYS A 197 15.66 1.26 -5.98
C LYS A 197 14.32 1.99 -6.01
N ALA A 198 13.51 1.86 -4.97
CA ALA A 198 12.24 2.58 -4.86
C ALA A 198 12.47 4.11 -4.78
N ILE A 199 13.40 4.57 -3.94
CA ILE A 199 13.73 6.00 -3.80
C ILE A 199 14.19 6.58 -5.14
N SER A 200 15.04 5.86 -5.88
CA SER A 200 15.54 6.33 -7.19
C SER A 200 14.43 6.53 -8.23
N LEU A 201 13.38 5.70 -8.18
CA LEU A 201 12.24 5.77 -9.09
C LEU A 201 11.19 6.80 -8.64
N LEU A 202 11.07 7.07 -7.33
CA LEU A 202 9.97 7.87 -6.79
C LEU A 202 10.37 9.33 -6.52
N LEU A 203 11.57 9.57 -5.97
CA LEU A 203 11.91 10.87 -5.37
C LEU A 203 11.81 12.03 -6.37
N HIS A 204 12.30 11.87 -7.57
CA HIS A 204 12.28 12.91 -8.58
C HIS A 204 11.08 12.84 -9.52
N GLN A 205 10.54 11.64 -9.74
CA GLN A 205 9.46 11.44 -10.70
C GLN A 205 8.08 11.77 -10.13
N LEU A 206 7.88 11.62 -8.80
CA LEU A 206 6.57 11.84 -8.21
C LEU A 206 6.04 13.28 -8.38
N PRO A 207 6.81 14.34 -8.08
CA PRO A 207 6.32 15.71 -8.31
C PRO A 207 5.97 15.98 -9.77
N GLU A 208 6.79 15.48 -10.69
CA GLU A 208 6.53 15.64 -12.12
C GLU A 208 5.30 14.84 -12.57
N CYS A 209 5.14 13.62 -12.07
CA CYS A 209 3.97 12.79 -12.37
C CYS A 209 2.67 13.39 -11.81
N VAL A 210 2.72 14.08 -10.68
CA VAL A 210 1.56 14.78 -10.11
C VAL A 210 1.20 16.01 -10.96
N ALA A 211 2.19 16.80 -11.36
CA ALA A 211 1.98 18.04 -12.10
C ALA A 211 1.67 17.79 -13.60
N HIS A 212 2.39 16.87 -14.22
CA HIS A 212 2.38 16.60 -15.67
C HIS A 212 2.40 15.09 -15.95
N PRO A 213 1.31 14.34 -15.63
CA PRO A 213 1.31 12.90 -15.72
C PRO A 213 1.53 12.41 -17.17
N THR A 214 2.49 11.52 -17.33
CA THR A 214 2.73 10.77 -18.57
C THR A 214 2.78 9.28 -18.26
N ASN A 215 2.53 8.43 -19.27
CA ASN A 215 2.59 6.98 -19.06
C ASN A 215 3.98 6.52 -18.53
N PRO A 216 5.12 6.96 -19.09
CA PRO A 216 6.42 6.59 -18.56
C PRO A 216 6.63 6.98 -17.09
N LEU A 217 6.18 8.16 -16.66
CA LEU A 217 6.27 8.56 -15.26
C LEU A 217 5.42 7.65 -14.37
N ARG A 218 4.21 7.30 -14.81
CA ARG A 218 3.33 6.38 -14.06
C ARG A 218 3.91 4.97 -13.99
N ASP A 219 4.61 4.52 -15.03
CA ASP A 219 5.33 3.26 -15.02
C ASP A 219 6.40 3.25 -13.92
N GLU A 220 7.21 4.31 -13.84
CA GLU A 220 8.24 4.44 -12.80
C GLU A 220 7.64 4.49 -11.39
N ILE A 221 6.54 5.24 -11.19
CA ILE A 221 5.85 5.30 -9.89
C ILE A 221 5.30 3.93 -9.50
N ALA A 222 4.68 3.18 -10.42
CA ALA A 222 4.17 1.84 -10.16
C ALA A 222 5.28 0.86 -9.78
N MET A 223 6.40 0.91 -10.50
CA MET A 223 7.58 0.10 -10.20
C MET A 223 8.20 0.47 -8.86
N GLY A 224 8.31 1.77 -8.57
CA GLY A 224 8.82 2.28 -7.29
C GLY A 224 7.97 1.81 -6.11
N ALA A 225 6.65 1.86 -6.23
CA ALA A 225 5.72 1.38 -5.19
C ALA A 225 5.89 -0.12 -4.90
N TYR A 226 6.06 -0.95 -5.92
CA TYR A 226 6.35 -2.37 -5.73
C TYR A 226 7.65 -2.60 -4.94
N TRP A 227 8.74 -1.90 -5.31
CA TRP A 227 10.02 -2.04 -4.61
C TRP A 227 9.97 -1.52 -3.17
N ALA A 228 9.20 -0.45 -2.91
CA ALA A 228 8.93 0.02 -1.56
C ALA A 228 8.20 -1.05 -0.73
N GLY A 229 7.17 -1.70 -1.32
CA GLY A 229 6.48 -2.83 -0.71
C GLY A 229 7.43 -3.99 -0.37
N ARG A 230 8.34 -4.37 -1.28
CA ARG A 230 9.37 -5.38 -1.02
C ARG A 230 10.29 -5.00 0.14
N ALA A 231 10.66 -3.73 0.24
CA ALA A 231 11.51 -3.24 1.32
C ALA A 231 10.81 -3.34 2.69
N ILE A 232 9.58 -2.81 2.81
CA ILE A 232 8.82 -2.85 4.06
C ILE A 232 8.30 -4.25 4.42
N ASN A 233 8.23 -5.16 3.46
CA ASN A 233 7.94 -6.56 3.75
C ASN A 233 8.99 -7.18 4.67
N ILE A 234 10.24 -6.70 4.61
CA ILE A 234 11.33 -7.13 5.49
C ILE A 234 11.37 -6.30 6.77
N THR A 235 11.33 -4.97 6.64
CA THR A 235 11.63 -4.07 7.75
C THR A 235 10.42 -3.58 8.53
N LYS A 236 9.23 -3.57 7.89
CA LYS A 236 8.05 -2.77 8.29
C LYS A 236 8.34 -1.26 8.20
N THR A 237 7.37 -0.44 8.63
CA THR A 237 7.50 1.02 8.65
C THR A 237 7.89 1.53 10.04
N THR A 238 8.13 2.82 10.20
CA THR A 238 8.68 3.48 11.38
C THR A 238 7.79 4.61 11.91
N ALA A 239 8.38 5.70 12.39
CA ALA A 239 7.69 6.81 13.02
C ALA A 239 6.66 7.53 12.12
N PRO A 240 6.94 7.92 10.87
CA PRO A 240 5.93 8.59 10.04
C PRO A 240 4.62 7.81 9.94
N HIS A 241 4.71 6.51 9.66
CA HIS A 241 3.53 5.65 9.64
C HIS A 241 2.92 5.43 11.02
N ALA A 242 3.73 5.37 12.08
CA ALA A 242 3.22 5.21 13.45
C ALA A 242 2.29 6.38 13.84
N PHE A 243 2.64 7.60 13.46
CA PHE A 243 1.84 8.80 13.72
C PHE A 243 0.65 8.98 12.78
N SER A 244 0.73 8.44 11.56
CA SER A 244 -0.32 8.62 10.54
C SER A 244 -1.70 8.10 10.96
N TYR A 245 -1.76 7.10 11.84
CA TYR A 245 -3.01 6.43 12.21
C TYR A 245 -4.04 7.36 12.82
N ALA A 246 -3.63 8.21 13.76
CA ALA A 246 -4.51 9.16 14.41
C ALA A 246 -4.96 10.27 13.45
N PHE A 247 -4.08 10.77 12.59
CA PHE A 247 -4.43 11.74 11.55
C PHE A 247 -5.45 11.16 10.56
N THR A 248 -5.30 9.90 10.17
CA THR A 248 -6.27 9.25 9.27
C THR A 248 -7.61 9.03 9.97
N SER A 249 -7.61 8.45 11.18
CA SER A 249 -8.85 8.03 11.84
C SER A 249 -9.66 9.17 12.43
N LYS A 250 -9.01 10.21 12.95
CA LYS A 250 -9.67 11.34 13.63
C LYS A 250 -9.84 12.55 12.73
N CYS A 251 -8.85 12.84 11.89
CA CYS A 251 -8.85 14.05 11.07
C CYS A 251 -9.29 13.81 9.63
N GLY A 252 -9.46 12.53 9.23
CA GLY A 252 -9.93 12.18 7.89
C GLY A 252 -8.89 12.35 6.77
N TYR A 253 -7.61 12.56 7.09
CA TYR A 253 -6.57 12.61 6.07
C TYR A 253 -6.44 11.26 5.36
N PRO A 254 -6.33 11.24 4.02
CA PRO A 254 -5.92 10.03 3.29
C PRO A 254 -4.60 9.50 3.85
N HIS A 255 -4.40 8.18 3.86
CA HIS A 255 -3.27 7.55 4.57
C HIS A 255 -1.91 8.12 4.19
N GLY A 256 -1.57 8.16 2.89
CA GLY A 256 -0.27 8.71 2.45
C GLY A 256 -0.12 10.20 2.74
N HIS A 257 -1.23 10.97 2.73
CA HIS A 257 -1.22 12.36 3.17
C HIS A 257 -0.90 12.46 4.68
N ALA A 258 -1.54 11.63 5.51
CA ALA A 258 -1.26 11.59 6.95
C ALA A 258 0.21 11.23 7.26
N VAL A 259 0.81 10.33 6.47
CA VAL A 259 2.25 10.00 6.55
C VAL A 259 3.11 11.22 6.20
N ALA A 260 2.73 11.97 5.15
CA ALA A 260 3.44 13.15 4.67
C ALA A 260 3.55 14.26 5.72
N LEU A 261 2.58 14.38 6.63
CA LEU A 261 2.56 15.44 7.64
C LEU A 261 3.76 15.37 8.61
N THR A 262 4.19 14.19 8.97
CA THR A 262 5.28 14.01 9.95
C THR A 262 6.60 13.57 9.31
N PHE A 263 6.56 13.09 8.07
CA PHE A 263 7.73 12.56 7.37
C PHE A 263 8.91 13.53 7.30
N PRO A 264 8.74 14.83 6.97
CA PRO A 264 9.88 15.76 6.87
C PRO A 264 10.68 15.88 8.17
N PHE A 265 9.99 15.95 9.32
CA PHE A 265 10.62 15.97 10.63
C PHE A 265 11.44 14.70 10.89
N PHE A 266 10.87 13.53 10.64
CA PHE A 266 11.56 12.26 10.86
C PHE A 266 12.66 11.97 9.85
N ALA A 267 12.57 12.51 8.63
CA ALA A 267 13.64 12.40 7.64
C ALA A 267 14.92 13.10 8.13
N GLU A 268 14.79 14.32 8.66
CA GLU A 268 15.94 15.03 9.25
C GLU A 268 16.47 14.31 10.49
N LEU A 269 15.59 13.92 11.40
CA LEU A 269 15.95 13.24 12.63
C LEU A 269 16.70 11.92 12.35
N ASN A 270 16.15 11.06 11.51
CA ASN A 270 16.68 9.72 11.31
C ASN A 270 17.91 9.66 10.40
N LEU A 271 18.03 10.59 9.44
CA LEU A 271 19.19 10.66 8.55
C LEU A 271 20.30 11.57 9.10
N GLY A 272 20.02 12.37 10.15
CA GLY A 272 20.99 13.25 10.78
C GLY A 272 21.56 14.33 9.85
N LYS A 273 20.81 14.74 8.82
CA LYS A 273 21.24 15.72 7.83
C LYS A 273 20.43 17.02 7.96
N PRO A 274 21.02 18.12 8.48
CA PRO A 274 20.32 19.40 8.58
C PRO A 274 19.78 19.88 7.24
N GLY A 275 18.55 20.44 7.26
CA GLY A 275 17.88 20.98 6.09
C GLY A 275 16.97 19.98 5.35
N LEU A 276 17.00 18.69 5.72
CA LEU A 276 16.08 17.70 5.12
C LEU A 276 14.63 17.96 5.51
N CYS A 277 14.38 18.45 6.72
CA CYS A 277 13.03 18.83 7.14
C CYS A 277 12.45 19.89 6.21
N GLN A 278 13.21 20.96 5.94
CA GLN A 278 12.77 22.01 5.01
C GLN A 278 12.64 21.51 3.57
N TYR A 279 13.58 20.68 3.09
CA TYR A 279 13.53 20.09 1.77
C TYR A 279 12.25 19.28 1.56
N PHE A 280 11.95 18.34 2.46
CA PHE A 280 10.76 17.52 2.35
C PHE A 280 9.47 18.28 2.67
N SER A 281 9.49 19.33 3.50
CA SER A 281 8.34 20.23 3.69
C SER A 281 7.99 20.95 2.38
N ASN A 282 8.97 21.42 1.63
CA ASN A 282 8.74 22.01 0.32
C ASN A 282 8.25 20.95 -0.68
N TYR A 283 8.80 19.73 -0.62
CA TYR A 283 8.40 18.61 -1.46
C TYR A 283 6.93 18.24 -1.28
N VAL A 284 6.48 18.05 -0.03
CA VAL A 284 5.08 17.67 0.24
C VAL A 284 4.11 18.81 -0.13
N LYS A 285 4.52 20.08 0.04
CA LYS A 285 3.75 21.25 -0.44
C LYS A 285 3.64 21.26 -1.96
N GLN A 286 4.73 20.98 -2.68
CA GLN A 286 4.76 20.95 -4.13
C GLN A 286 3.77 19.94 -4.72
N ILE A 287 3.57 18.78 -4.06
CA ILE A 287 2.62 17.76 -4.50
C ILE A 287 1.22 17.90 -3.85
N GLY A 288 0.95 19.00 -3.15
CA GLY A 288 -0.35 19.32 -2.58
C GLY A 288 -0.71 18.62 -1.26
N LEU A 289 0.25 17.97 -0.59
CA LEU A 289 0.03 17.27 0.68
C LEU A 289 0.30 18.20 1.87
N THR A 290 -0.54 19.21 2.05
CA THR A 290 -0.37 20.23 3.08
C THR A 290 -1.15 19.94 4.35
N TYR A 291 -0.66 20.44 5.49
CA TYR A 291 -1.38 20.40 6.75
C TYR A 291 -2.41 21.53 6.81
N ASN A 292 -3.68 21.16 6.93
CA ASN A 292 -4.79 22.11 6.99
C ASN A 292 -5.39 22.22 8.41
N GLY A 293 -4.60 21.88 9.42
CA GLY A 293 -5.04 21.80 10.82
C GLY A 293 -5.71 20.47 11.15
N VAL A 294 -6.04 20.28 12.42
CA VAL A 294 -6.72 19.07 12.93
C VAL A 294 -8.22 19.30 13.21
N GLY A 295 -8.77 20.41 12.72
CA GLY A 295 -10.16 20.78 12.97
C GLY A 295 -10.43 21.07 14.45
N SER A 296 -11.43 20.38 15.02
CA SER A 296 -11.77 20.49 16.45
C SER A 296 -10.93 19.59 17.37
N HIS A 297 -10.01 18.79 16.82
CA HIS A 297 -9.18 17.87 17.61
C HIS A 297 -7.97 18.56 18.21
N ASP A 298 -7.57 18.10 19.37
CA ASP A 298 -6.32 18.53 20.01
C ASP A 298 -5.12 17.84 19.37
N LEU A 299 -4.22 18.60 18.75
CA LEU A 299 -3.03 18.09 18.10
C LEU A 299 -2.11 17.34 19.09
N ASP A 300 -1.98 17.81 20.31
CA ASP A 300 -1.15 17.14 21.32
C ASP A 300 -1.72 15.75 21.64
N ALA A 301 -3.03 15.64 21.83
CA ALA A 301 -3.70 14.36 22.03
C ALA A 301 -3.55 13.43 20.83
N ILE A 302 -3.61 13.95 19.60
CA ILE A 302 -3.38 13.16 18.37
C ILE A 302 -1.96 12.61 18.34
N LEU A 303 -0.95 13.43 18.66
CA LEU A 303 0.45 13.01 18.67
C LEU A 303 0.76 11.95 19.72
N HIS A 304 -0.04 11.86 20.80
CA HIS A 304 0.11 10.82 21.82
C HIS A 304 -0.60 9.50 21.45
N GLU A 305 -1.44 9.48 20.41
CA GLU A 305 -2.06 8.25 19.88
C GLU A 305 -1.20 7.59 18.79
N VAL A 306 -0.02 7.16 19.16
CA VAL A 306 0.96 6.59 18.24
C VAL A 306 0.93 5.06 18.24
N ASN A 307 1.12 4.43 17.08
CA ASN A 307 1.32 3.00 16.99
C ASN A 307 2.72 2.60 17.51
N LEU A 308 2.78 2.11 18.75
CA LEU A 308 4.04 1.79 19.43
C LEU A 308 4.83 0.67 18.72
N GLN A 309 4.18 -0.28 18.07
CA GLN A 309 4.87 -1.36 17.35
C GLN A 309 5.64 -0.82 16.14
N ARG A 310 5.04 0.11 15.39
CA ARG A 310 5.71 0.77 14.25
C ARG A 310 6.78 1.73 14.74
N LEU A 311 6.49 2.50 15.81
CA LEU A 311 7.44 3.43 16.40
C LEU A 311 8.72 2.72 16.90
N ALA A 312 8.59 1.50 17.43
CA ALA A 312 9.73 0.71 17.91
C ALA A 312 10.75 0.35 16.82
N ASN A 313 10.36 0.42 15.53
CA ASN A 313 11.27 0.19 14.39
C ASN A 313 12.12 1.43 14.04
N ASN A 314 11.78 2.61 14.62
CA ASN A 314 12.51 3.85 14.32
C ASN A 314 13.95 3.76 14.84
N PRO A 315 14.98 4.17 14.06
CA PRO A 315 16.37 4.02 14.47
C PRO A 315 16.70 4.89 15.68
N ILE A 316 16.10 6.08 15.75
CA ILE A 316 16.25 7.00 16.88
C ILE A 316 15.01 6.91 17.77
N PRO A 317 15.14 6.52 19.05
CA PRO A 317 14.02 6.50 19.98
C PRO A 317 13.37 7.88 20.10
N VAL A 318 12.05 7.95 19.91
CA VAL A 318 11.30 9.20 20.04
C VAL A 318 11.04 9.48 21.51
N ASN A 319 11.44 10.64 21.99
CA ASN A 319 11.29 11.10 23.36
C ASN A 319 10.43 12.37 23.43
N GLU A 320 10.15 12.88 24.65
CA GLU A 320 9.32 14.08 24.85
C GLU A 320 9.86 15.33 24.13
N SER A 321 11.18 15.50 24.03
CA SER A 321 11.76 16.63 23.30
C SER A 321 11.46 16.52 21.81
N HIS A 322 11.54 15.32 21.24
CA HIS A 322 11.16 15.08 19.85
C HIS A 322 9.67 15.35 19.63
N MET A 323 8.79 14.98 20.57
CA MET A 323 7.35 15.25 20.50
C MET A 323 7.04 16.74 20.51
N LYS A 324 7.70 17.51 21.40
CA LYS A 324 7.57 18.99 21.44
C LYS A 324 8.04 19.63 20.13
N ASN A 325 9.15 19.17 19.58
CA ASN A 325 9.68 19.69 18.32
C ASN A 325 8.77 19.31 17.13
N LEU A 326 8.20 18.10 17.11
CA LEU A 326 7.22 17.68 16.12
C LEU A 326 5.94 18.53 16.19
N PHE A 327 5.44 18.81 17.40
CA PHE A 327 4.31 19.71 17.60
C PHE A 327 4.60 21.11 17.05
N LEU A 328 5.75 21.68 17.39
CA LEU A 328 6.17 22.98 16.90
C LEU A 328 6.29 22.98 15.35
N TYR A 329 6.91 21.96 14.79
CA TYR A 329 7.03 21.79 13.33
C TYR A 329 5.65 21.82 12.65
N LEU A 330 4.68 21.03 13.13
CA LEU A 330 3.34 20.96 12.54
C LEU A 330 2.57 22.30 12.66
N THR A 331 2.80 23.06 13.71
CA THR A 331 2.10 24.33 13.95
C THR A 331 2.75 25.54 13.28
N THR A 332 4.01 25.45 12.85
CA THR A 332 4.75 26.62 12.33
C THR A 332 5.28 26.44 10.91
N THR A 333 5.46 25.22 10.44
CA THR A 333 6.19 24.98 9.18
C THR A 333 5.31 24.39 8.08
N LEU A 334 4.33 23.57 8.41
CA LEU A 334 3.36 23.04 7.47
C LEU A 334 2.08 23.88 7.45
#